data_d81a8735616743384a630e2769dedc72
#
_entry.id   d81a8735616743384a630e2769dedc72
#
_cell.length_a   1.000
_cell.length_b   1.000
_cell.length_c   1.000
_cell.angle_alpha   90.00
_cell.angle_beta   90.00
_cell.angle_gamma   90.00
#
_symmetry.space_group_name_H-M   'P 1'
#
loop_
_entity.id
_entity.type
_entity.pdbx_description
1 polymer ?
#
loop_
_entity_poly.entity_id
_entity_poly.type
_entity_poly.pdbx_seq_one_letter_code
_entity_poly.pdbx_strand_id
1 'polypeptide(L)'
;YMSPDGETLNQKMANTASMYENIIILCGHYKGVDQRVRDHFITKEISIGDYVLSGGEIGAIVFCDAIIRLIPGVLSDETSALTDSFQDNLLSGPIYTRPADYKGWKVPEVLTSGHFAKIDKWREDMAFEHTKNRRPDLLED
;
A
#
# COMPACT_ATOMS: atom_id res chain seq x y z
N TYR A 1 -7.89 -16.64 -3.91
CA TYR A 1 -8.76 -16.39 -5.06
C TYR A 1 -9.06 -14.89 -5.14
N MET A 2 -8.82 -14.29 -6.30
CA MET A 2 -9.16 -12.90 -6.57
C MET A 2 -10.64 -12.78 -6.90
N SER A 3 -11.41 -12.16 -6.00
CA SER A 3 -12.87 -12.10 -6.06
C SER A 3 -13.40 -10.75 -5.55
N PRO A 4 -14.42 -10.14 -6.16
CA PRO A 4 -14.99 -8.89 -5.66
C PRO A 4 -15.69 -9.03 -4.30
N ASP A 5 -16.09 -10.24 -3.93
CA ASP A 5 -16.73 -10.56 -2.65
C ASP A 5 -15.74 -11.04 -1.55
N GLY A 6 -14.43 -11.01 -1.83
CA GLY A 6 -13.38 -11.30 -0.86
C GLY A 6 -13.09 -10.17 0.14
N GLU A 7 -12.24 -10.45 1.12
CA GLU A 7 -11.74 -9.44 2.05
C GLU A 7 -10.93 -8.37 1.31
N THR A 8 -11.20 -7.10 1.59
CA THR A 8 -10.52 -6.00 0.89
C THR A 8 -9.03 -5.97 1.24
N LEU A 9 -8.20 -6.00 0.20
CA LEU A 9 -6.74 -5.90 0.32
C LEU A 9 -6.34 -4.62 1.05
N ASN A 10 -5.47 -4.76 2.04
CA ASN A 10 -4.87 -3.67 2.79
C ASN A 10 -3.39 -3.97 3.08
N GLN A 11 -2.65 -2.98 3.59
CA GLN A 11 -1.22 -3.13 3.84
C GLN A 11 -0.91 -4.24 4.86
N LYS A 12 -1.73 -4.38 5.91
CA LYS A 12 -1.56 -5.44 6.92
C LYS A 12 -1.66 -6.84 6.29
N MET A 13 -2.58 -7.03 5.36
CA MET A 13 -2.70 -8.28 4.61
C MET A 13 -1.48 -8.52 3.72
N ALA A 14 -0.98 -7.49 3.03
CA ALA A 14 0.22 -7.59 2.20
C ALA A 14 1.46 -7.93 3.06
N ASN A 15 1.62 -7.29 4.22
CA ASN A 15 2.70 -7.58 5.18
C ASN A 15 2.67 -9.04 5.65
N THR A 16 1.47 -9.56 5.95
CA THR A 16 1.32 -10.97 6.35
C THR A 16 1.65 -11.91 5.19
N ALA A 17 1.17 -11.61 4.00
CA ALA A 17 1.37 -12.44 2.82
C ALA A 17 2.82 -12.46 2.36
N SER A 18 3.59 -11.38 2.57
CA SER A 18 5.02 -11.31 2.22
C SER A 18 5.90 -12.30 3.01
N MET A 19 5.39 -12.85 4.11
CA MET A 19 6.08 -13.85 4.93
C MET A 19 5.81 -15.30 4.49
N TYR A 20 4.92 -15.53 3.52
CA TYR A 20 4.63 -16.88 3.04
C TYR A 20 5.71 -17.34 2.06
N GLU A 21 6.13 -18.61 2.17
CA GLU A 21 7.08 -19.22 1.27
C GLU A 21 6.52 -19.42 -0.15
N ASN A 22 5.23 -19.75 -0.23
CA ASN A 22 4.54 -20.01 -1.48
C ASN A 22 3.12 -19.47 -1.46
N ILE A 23 2.71 -18.84 -2.55
CA ILE A 23 1.35 -18.33 -2.77
C ILE A 23 0.87 -18.80 -4.14
N ILE A 24 -0.29 -19.47 -4.17
CA ILE A 24 -0.98 -19.82 -5.40
C ILE A 24 -2.17 -18.88 -5.54
N ILE A 25 -2.25 -18.15 -6.65
CA ILE A 25 -3.33 -17.19 -6.89
C ILE A 25 -4.23 -17.73 -7.99
N LEU A 26 -5.48 -17.96 -7.66
CA LEU A 26 -6.52 -18.33 -8.61
C LEU A 26 -7.16 -17.06 -9.19
N CYS A 27 -7.11 -16.93 -10.52
CA CYS A 27 -7.75 -15.86 -11.28
C CYS A 27 -8.96 -16.43 -12.02
N GLY A 28 -10.16 -15.99 -11.65
CA GLY A 28 -11.38 -16.41 -12.31
C GLY A 28 -11.79 -15.50 -13.46
N HIS A 29 -12.61 -16.04 -14.36
CA HIS A 29 -13.23 -15.32 -15.47
C HIS A 29 -14.76 -15.50 -15.46
N TYR A 30 -15.44 -14.76 -16.32
CA TYR A 30 -16.89 -14.83 -16.53
C TYR A 30 -17.68 -14.54 -15.23
N LYS A 31 -18.51 -15.49 -14.81
CA LYS A 31 -19.38 -15.38 -13.62
C LYS A 31 -18.73 -15.87 -12.33
N GLY A 32 -17.48 -16.32 -12.40
CA GLY A 32 -16.74 -16.78 -11.23
C GLY A 32 -16.30 -18.24 -11.33
N VAL A 33 -15.85 -18.78 -10.23
CA VAL A 33 -15.35 -20.15 -10.07
C VAL A 33 -16.41 -20.97 -9.35
N ASP A 34 -16.51 -22.27 -9.67
CA ASP A 34 -17.45 -23.21 -9.03
C ASP A 34 -17.32 -23.11 -7.50
N GLN A 35 -18.46 -23.00 -6.82
CA GLN A 35 -18.51 -22.82 -5.37
C GLN A 35 -17.79 -23.94 -4.62
N ARG A 36 -17.85 -25.16 -5.10
CA ARG A 36 -17.14 -26.31 -4.48
C ARG A 36 -15.62 -26.13 -4.50
N VAL A 37 -15.07 -25.46 -5.53
CA VAL A 37 -13.63 -25.11 -5.58
C VAL A 37 -13.34 -24.04 -4.52
N ARG A 38 -14.20 -23.04 -4.40
CA ARG A 38 -14.06 -21.98 -3.39
C ARG A 38 -14.11 -22.57 -1.98
N ASP A 39 -15.09 -23.43 -1.70
CA ASP A 39 -15.32 -24.00 -0.36
C ASP A 39 -14.22 -24.99 0.09
N HIS A 40 -13.59 -25.71 -0.86
CA HIS A 40 -12.70 -26.81 -0.50
C HIS A 40 -11.22 -26.57 -0.79
N PHE A 41 -10.89 -25.65 -1.69
CA PHE A 41 -9.50 -25.43 -2.12
C PHE A 41 -8.99 -24.01 -1.88
N ILE A 42 -9.88 -23.03 -1.71
CA ILE A 42 -9.46 -21.64 -1.50
C ILE A 42 -9.26 -21.38 0.00
N THR A 43 -8.06 -20.96 0.35
CA THR A 43 -7.74 -20.60 1.74
C THR A 43 -8.10 -19.16 2.06
N LYS A 44 -8.09 -18.27 1.06
CA LYS A 44 -8.45 -16.87 1.22
C LYS A 44 -8.98 -16.27 -0.08
N GLU A 45 -10.04 -15.47 0.04
CA GLU A 45 -10.56 -14.66 -1.05
C GLU A 45 -10.24 -13.21 -0.80
N ILE A 46 -9.72 -12.52 -1.84
CA ILE A 46 -9.21 -11.16 -1.75
C ILE A 46 -9.84 -10.29 -2.83
N SER A 47 -10.41 -9.17 -2.39
CA SER A 47 -10.89 -8.09 -3.24
C SER A 47 -9.88 -6.95 -3.29
N ILE A 48 -9.76 -6.27 -4.43
CA ILE A 48 -8.98 -5.02 -4.56
C ILE A 48 -9.86 -3.77 -4.54
N GLY A 49 -11.15 -3.91 -4.23
CA GLY A 49 -12.11 -2.82 -4.11
C GLY A 49 -13.50 -3.18 -4.63
N ASP A 50 -14.46 -2.30 -4.39
CA ASP A 50 -15.89 -2.49 -4.71
C ASP A 50 -16.19 -2.19 -6.18
N TYR A 51 -15.56 -2.92 -7.08
CA TYR A 51 -15.76 -2.86 -8.52
C TYR A 51 -15.46 -4.21 -9.18
N VAL A 52 -15.97 -4.42 -10.37
CA VAL A 52 -15.82 -5.68 -11.10
C VAL A 52 -14.88 -5.49 -12.28
N LEU A 53 -13.93 -6.42 -12.42
CA LEU A 53 -13.02 -6.53 -13.56
C LEU A 53 -13.44 -7.68 -14.48
N SER A 54 -12.87 -7.72 -15.67
CA SER A 54 -13.13 -8.80 -16.65
C SER A 54 -12.54 -10.16 -16.27
N GLY A 55 -11.52 -10.15 -15.37
CA GLY A 55 -10.85 -11.35 -14.85
C GLY A 55 -10.05 -11.01 -13.60
N GLY A 56 -9.52 -12.02 -12.92
CA GLY A 56 -8.77 -11.88 -11.67
C GLY A 56 -7.31 -11.47 -11.82
N GLU A 57 -6.77 -11.46 -13.05
CA GLU A 57 -5.33 -11.28 -13.29
C GLU A 57 -4.81 -9.91 -12.87
N ILE A 58 -5.57 -8.85 -13.13
CA ILE A 58 -5.18 -7.49 -12.72
C ILE A 58 -5.17 -7.39 -11.19
N GLY A 59 -6.17 -7.97 -10.52
CA GLY A 59 -6.19 -8.07 -9.07
C GLY A 59 -4.99 -8.85 -8.52
N ALA A 60 -4.64 -9.96 -9.18
CA ALA A 60 -3.45 -10.74 -8.83
C ALA A 60 -2.15 -9.93 -8.99
N ILE A 61 -2.02 -9.14 -10.07
CA ILE A 61 -0.85 -8.27 -10.28
C ILE A 61 -0.77 -7.22 -9.16
N VAL A 62 -1.87 -6.57 -8.80
CA VAL A 62 -1.90 -5.60 -7.68
C VAL A 62 -1.48 -6.26 -6.37
N PHE A 63 -2.00 -7.46 -6.08
CA PHE A 63 -1.63 -8.22 -4.88
C PHE A 63 -0.16 -8.62 -4.88
N CYS A 64 0.36 -9.12 -6.01
CA CYS A 64 1.77 -9.47 -6.17
C CYS A 64 2.68 -8.25 -5.97
N ASP A 65 2.39 -7.12 -6.59
CA ASP A 65 3.19 -5.90 -6.46
C ASP A 65 3.23 -5.42 -5.01
N ALA A 66 2.07 -5.41 -4.32
CA ALA A 66 1.97 -5.03 -2.92
C ALA A 66 2.83 -5.92 -1.99
N ILE A 67 3.01 -7.20 -2.33
CA ILE A 67 3.79 -8.18 -1.54
C ILE A 67 5.27 -8.12 -1.90
N ILE A 68 5.58 -8.17 -3.20
CA ILE A 68 6.95 -8.35 -3.69
C ILE A 68 7.85 -7.20 -3.23
N ARG A 69 7.34 -5.96 -3.22
CA ARG A 69 8.09 -4.80 -2.76
C ARG A 69 8.44 -4.83 -1.25
N LEU A 70 7.81 -5.71 -0.47
CA LEU A 70 8.10 -5.92 0.96
C LEU A 70 9.19 -6.97 1.20
N ILE A 71 9.57 -7.72 0.17
CA ILE A 71 10.60 -8.76 0.27
C ILE A 71 11.96 -8.07 0.32
N PRO A 72 12.83 -8.41 1.32
CA PRO A 72 14.17 -7.84 1.42
C PRO A 72 14.98 -8.00 0.13
N GLY A 73 15.68 -6.96 -0.27
CA GLY A 73 16.52 -6.94 -1.48
C GLY A 73 15.76 -6.72 -2.80
N VAL A 74 14.44 -6.60 -2.80
CA VAL A 74 13.66 -6.25 -4.01
C VAL A 74 13.73 -4.76 -4.32
N LEU A 75 13.55 -3.92 -3.31
CA LEU A 75 13.74 -2.48 -3.45
C LEU A 75 15.20 -2.10 -3.19
N SER A 76 15.71 -1.11 -3.92
CA SER A 76 17.08 -0.60 -3.77
C SER A 76 17.34 0.01 -2.39
N ASP A 77 16.31 0.54 -1.74
CA ASP A 77 16.34 1.08 -0.39
C ASP A 77 15.33 0.29 0.46
N GLU A 78 15.83 -0.58 1.32
CA GLU A 78 15.02 -1.42 2.20
C GLU A 78 14.20 -0.61 3.21
N THR A 79 14.65 0.60 3.55
CA THR A 79 13.92 1.50 4.47
C THR A 79 12.74 2.18 3.80
N SER A 80 12.70 2.24 2.47
CA SER A 80 11.63 2.87 1.70
C SER A 80 10.27 2.24 2.00
N ALA A 81 10.21 0.90 2.06
CA ALA A 81 8.96 0.20 2.37
C ALA A 81 8.45 0.47 3.80
N LEU A 82 9.35 0.75 4.75
CA LEU A 82 8.99 1.01 6.15
C LEU A 82 8.41 2.42 6.38
N THR A 83 8.72 3.36 5.48
CA THR A 83 8.27 4.76 5.57
C THR A 83 7.09 5.09 4.66
N ASP A 84 6.58 4.09 3.96
CA ASP A 84 5.43 4.24 3.07
C ASP A 84 4.10 4.39 3.86
N SER A 85 3.09 4.91 3.19
CA SER A 85 1.73 5.01 3.72
C SER A 85 1.22 3.65 4.24
N PHE A 86 0.45 3.70 5.31
CA PHE A 86 -0.22 2.55 5.95
C PHE A 86 0.67 1.59 6.75
N GLN A 87 1.97 1.83 6.89
CA GLN A 87 2.82 1.00 7.74
C GLN A 87 2.52 1.25 9.23
N ASP A 88 2.38 2.52 9.62
CA ASP A 88 2.08 2.95 11.00
C ASP A 88 0.69 3.61 11.10
N ASN A 89 -0.28 3.15 10.31
CA ASN A 89 -1.61 3.75 10.21
C ASN A 89 -1.59 5.23 9.77
N LEU A 90 -0.52 5.69 9.17
CA LEU A 90 -0.40 7.05 8.65
C LEU A 90 -0.26 7.05 7.12
N LEU A 91 -0.70 8.13 6.50
CA LEU A 91 -0.31 8.45 5.13
C LEU A 91 1.05 9.12 5.14
N SER A 92 1.87 8.86 4.14
CA SER A 92 3.14 9.59 3.94
C SER A 92 2.88 11.09 3.79
N GLY A 93 3.81 11.89 4.34
CA GLY A 93 3.77 13.34 4.20
C GLY A 93 4.05 13.80 2.76
N PRO A 94 3.93 15.11 2.49
CA PRO A 94 4.18 15.66 1.16
C PRO A 94 5.65 15.50 0.74
N ILE A 95 5.85 15.14 -0.52
CA ILE A 95 7.17 14.97 -1.14
C ILE A 95 7.48 16.18 -2.02
N TYR A 96 8.70 16.67 -1.93
CA TYR A 96 9.21 17.77 -2.75
C TYR A 96 10.40 17.32 -3.57
N THR A 97 10.47 17.80 -4.80
CA THR A 97 11.57 17.53 -5.74
C THR A 97 12.26 18.85 -6.14
N ARG A 98 13.35 18.75 -6.88
CA ARG A 98 14.03 19.92 -7.48
C ARG A 98 13.21 20.50 -8.64
N PRO A 99 13.29 21.82 -8.85
CA PRO A 99 14.05 22.85 -8.13
C PRO A 99 13.39 23.27 -6.81
N ALA A 100 14.15 23.89 -5.90
CA ALA A 100 13.65 24.39 -4.61
C ALA A 100 12.62 25.54 -4.74
N ASP A 101 12.64 26.24 -5.86
CA ASP A 101 11.64 27.25 -6.24
C ASP A 101 11.19 26.95 -7.69
N TYR A 102 9.91 26.70 -7.86
CA TYR A 102 9.31 26.54 -9.17
C TYR A 102 8.17 27.55 -9.34
N LYS A 103 8.41 28.61 -10.10
CA LYS A 103 7.45 29.69 -10.38
C LYS A 103 6.89 30.36 -9.11
N GLY A 104 7.71 30.50 -8.06
CA GLY A 104 7.31 31.07 -6.77
C GLY A 104 6.75 30.02 -5.78
N TRP A 105 6.56 28.78 -6.19
CA TRP A 105 6.19 27.67 -5.30
C TRP A 105 7.46 27.06 -4.71
N LYS A 106 7.66 27.33 -3.43
CA LYS A 106 8.92 26.99 -2.73
C LYS A 106 8.80 25.69 -1.94
N VAL A 107 9.89 24.93 -1.93
CA VAL A 107 10.08 23.84 -0.98
C VAL A 107 10.20 24.45 0.43
N PRO A 108 9.58 23.86 1.47
CA PRO A 108 9.73 24.31 2.85
C PRO A 108 11.22 24.40 3.26
N GLU A 109 11.62 25.51 3.89
CA GLU A 109 13.02 25.77 4.24
C GLU A 109 13.62 24.70 5.16
N VAL A 110 12.79 24.09 6.03
CA VAL A 110 13.24 23.00 6.91
C VAL A 110 13.83 21.83 6.12
N LEU A 111 13.27 21.50 4.95
CA LEU A 111 13.71 20.38 4.10
C LEU A 111 15.06 20.65 3.41
N THR A 112 15.45 21.92 3.29
CA THR A 112 16.72 22.34 2.69
C THR A 112 17.76 22.76 3.73
N SER A 113 17.42 22.70 5.02
CA SER A 113 18.25 23.20 6.13
C SER A 113 19.46 22.31 6.46
N GLY A 114 19.46 21.03 6.06
CA GLY A 114 20.47 20.05 6.45
C GLY A 114 20.37 19.55 7.89
N HIS A 115 19.36 19.98 8.67
CA HIS A 115 19.13 19.54 10.04
C HIS A 115 18.22 18.31 10.08
N PHE A 116 18.78 17.11 10.01
CA PHE A 116 18.03 15.85 9.89
C PHE A 116 16.92 15.70 10.95
N ALA A 117 17.20 15.94 12.23
CA ALA A 117 16.20 15.83 13.29
C ALA A 117 14.99 16.77 13.12
N LYS A 118 15.19 17.98 12.57
CA LYS A 118 14.11 18.90 12.25
C LYS A 118 13.32 18.46 11.02
N ILE A 119 14.02 17.89 10.05
CA ILE A 119 13.42 17.35 8.82
C ILE A 119 12.52 16.16 9.18
N ASP A 120 13.01 15.25 10.01
CA ASP A 120 12.26 14.05 10.40
C ASP A 120 11.01 14.42 11.21
N LYS A 121 11.17 15.31 12.20
CA LYS A 121 10.02 15.83 12.94
C LYS A 121 8.99 16.51 12.02
N TRP A 122 9.43 17.31 11.09
CA TRP A 122 8.54 17.97 10.12
C TRP A 122 7.79 16.95 9.27
N ARG A 123 8.47 15.87 8.84
CA ARG A 123 7.85 14.79 8.06
C ARG A 123 6.77 14.07 8.87
N GLU A 124 7.05 13.76 10.13
CA GLU A 124 6.07 13.15 11.06
C GLU A 124 4.84 14.06 11.26
N ASP A 125 5.07 15.34 11.57
CA ASP A 125 3.99 16.31 11.74
C ASP A 125 3.13 16.43 10.48
N MET A 126 3.75 16.46 9.30
CA MET A 126 3.04 16.54 8.01
C MET A 126 2.32 15.23 7.65
N ALA A 127 2.88 14.09 7.98
CA ALA A 127 2.21 12.79 7.79
C ALA A 127 0.94 12.72 8.65
N PHE A 128 1.01 13.14 9.91
CA PHE A 128 -0.15 13.19 10.81
C PHE A 128 -1.24 14.14 10.28
N GLU A 129 -0.87 15.38 9.93
CA GLU A 129 -1.83 16.35 9.37
C GLU A 129 -2.44 15.86 8.04
N HIS A 130 -1.64 15.23 7.19
CA HIS A 130 -2.10 14.66 5.93
C HIS A 130 -3.12 13.54 6.16
N THR A 131 -2.84 12.65 7.12
CA THR A 131 -3.73 11.56 7.52
C THR A 131 -5.03 12.11 8.08
N LYS A 132 -4.95 13.03 9.03
CA LYS A 132 -6.11 13.67 9.66
C LYS A 132 -7.06 14.30 8.63
N ASN A 133 -6.51 14.92 7.60
CA ASN A 133 -7.31 15.62 6.59
C ASN A 133 -7.87 14.69 5.51
N ARG A 134 -7.21 13.57 5.19
CA ARG A 134 -7.58 12.70 4.08
C ARG A 134 -8.15 11.35 4.48
N ARG A 135 -7.65 10.80 5.57
CA ARG A 135 -8.00 9.48 6.08
C ARG A 135 -8.07 9.49 7.61
N PRO A 136 -8.99 10.30 8.19
CA PRO A 136 -9.17 10.37 9.64
C PRO A 136 -9.50 9.01 10.26
N ASP A 137 -10.14 8.13 9.49
CA ASP A 137 -10.44 6.74 9.87
C ASP A 137 -9.20 5.92 10.27
N LEU A 138 -8.01 6.26 9.80
CA LEU A 138 -6.78 5.58 10.18
C LEU A 138 -6.27 5.99 11.58
N LEU A 139 -6.80 7.06 12.16
CA LEU A 139 -6.47 7.59 13.48
C LEU A 139 -7.49 7.18 14.55
N GLU A 140 -8.60 6.57 14.15
CA GLU A 140 -9.64 6.04 15.03
C GLU A 140 -9.27 4.58 15.35
N ASP A 141 -8.89 4.31 16.59
CA ASP A 141 -8.68 2.96 17.14
C ASP A 141 -10.01 2.26 17.48
#